data_0c130760d3d9156d094ec9599318fcfe
#
_entry.id   0c130760d3d9156d094ec9599318fcfe
#
_cell.length_a   1.000
_cell.length_b   1.000
_cell.length_c   1.000
_cell.angle_alpha   90.00
_cell.angle_beta   90.00
_cell.angle_gamma   90.00
#
_symmetry.space_group_name_H-M   'P 1'
#
loop_
_entity.id
_entity.type
_entity.pdbx_description
1 polymer ?
#
loop_
_entity_poly.entity_id
_entity_poly.type
_entity_poly.pdbx_seq_one_letter_code
_entity_poly.pdbx_strand_id
1 'polypeptide(L)'
;MHIICCYTTGNNYIKDNTLQAFSGRIVYPTSSTYDQDRISFNKKIDAKPAIIFFCNDSEDIKIAINYAKSVRKPIRVRSNRHSYEGFSIADDAVVIDISGITTIELNHDKTTVKVGAGNDLYNVYKKLWEEHLTIPGGSCPTVGIAGFTLGGGIGFSSRLMGLAADNVVAFELITANAQFLTINEQQYSDLFWACRGAGNGNFGVIVSLTFKTHQVNNNLSIYKIEWDWDQLYHISNSWFRIRETAPDTLMMFLRFQKQEGQKSIFSFGQYFGSMIELKKILEPLLQFPAKNILVKELNYMEAVDFWAGIPHRIHATSYREDSNKQRQAFKATSLYLRQPFSRQALEVIDKYYTQNDIKNNYTIIDSYGGQINKVAENFNAFPHRGTIASVQILAYWQNDIEKNVQLEWSRRYYCALEQFGEGGAYSNYPDIWLKDWATKYYGNNLHRLKQIKRKYDPHNLFHYEQSIPVE
;
A
#
# COMPACT_ATOMS: atom_id res chain seq x y z
N MET A 1 58.41 -12.58 -33.40
CA MET A 1 57.58 -13.59 -32.77
C MET A 1 56.81 -12.94 -31.62
N HIS A 2 55.66 -12.33 -31.98
CA HIS A 2 54.79 -11.62 -31.04
C HIS A 2 53.59 -12.49 -30.71
N ILE A 3 53.49 -12.90 -29.46
CA ILE A 3 52.34 -13.64 -28.93
C ILE A 3 51.28 -12.61 -28.57
N ILE A 4 50.20 -12.57 -29.33
CA ILE A 4 48.98 -11.79 -29.00
C ILE A 4 48.17 -12.67 -28.06
N CYS A 5 48.11 -12.31 -26.76
CA CYS A 5 47.11 -12.86 -25.83
C CYS A 5 45.75 -12.28 -26.12
N CYS A 6 44.90 -13.04 -26.77
CA CYS A 6 43.47 -12.75 -26.85
C CYS A 6 42.82 -13.05 -25.47
N TYR A 7 42.46 -12.01 -24.72
CA TYR A 7 41.51 -12.16 -23.65
C TYR A 7 40.12 -12.30 -24.24
N THR A 8 39.65 -13.54 -24.32
CA THR A 8 38.24 -13.83 -24.56
C THR A 8 37.52 -13.70 -23.22
N THR A 9 36.84 -12.57 -23.00
CA THR A 9 35.80 -12.45 -21.95
C THR A 9 34.65 -13.36 -22.37
N GLY A 10 34.67 -14.59 -21.88
CA GLY A 10 33.58 -15.53 -22.07
C GLY A 10 32.35 -15.08 -21.31
N ASN A 11 31.39 -14.46 -21.97
CA ASN A 11 30.02 -14.43 -21.53
C ASN A 11 29.47 -15.87 -21.63
N ASN A 12 29.65 -16.66 -20.59
CA ASN A 12 28.92 -17.92 -20.41
C ASN A 12 27.45 -17.59 -20.11
N TYR A 13 26.70 -17.18 -21.13
CA TYR A 13 25.26 -17.33 -21.09
C TYR A 13 25.01 -18.85 -21.17
N ILE A 14 24.76 -19.44 -19.99
CA ILE A 14 24.17 -20.78 -19.92
C ILE A 14 22.89 -20.67 -20.74
N LYS A 15 22.83 -21.39 -21.88
CA LYS A 15 21.57 -21.68 -22.58
C LYS A 15 20.79 -22.60 -21.64
N ASP A 16 20.13 -21.99 -20.66
CA ASP A 16 19.33 -22.70 -19.69
C ASP A 16 18.05 -23.10 -20.40
N ASN A 17 17.91 -24.38 -20.72
CA ASN A 17 16.69 -24.94 -21.31
C ASN A 17 15.44 -24.59 -20.47
N THR A 18 15.60 -24.25 -19.20
CA THR A 18 14.55 -23.78 -18.30
C THR A 18 13.91 -22.46 -18.76
N LEU A 19 14.68 -21.55 -19.37
CA LEU A 19 14.13 -20.28 -19.86
C LEU A 19 13.33 -20.42 -21.17
N GLN A 20 13.47 -21.54 -21.89
CA GLN A 20 12.71 -21.79 -23.12
C GLN A 20 11.20 -21.98 -22.86
N ALA A 21 10.84 -22.41 -21.67
CA ALA A 21 9.44 -22.60 -21.25
C ALA A 21 8.81 -21.34 -20.65
N PHE A 22 9.59 -20.25 -20.46
CA PHE A 22 9.07 -19.01 -19.93
C PHE A 22 8.17 -18.30 -20.94
N SER A 23 6.91 -18.07 -20.58
CA SER A 23 5.90 -17.50 -21.49
C SER A 23 5.87 -15.98 -21.49
N GLY A 24 6.36 -15.37 -20.44
CA GLY A 24 6.35 -13.93 -20.22
C GLY A 24 7.49 -13.19 -20.93
N ARG A 25 7.81 -12.00 -20.43
CA ARG A 25 8.87 -11.14 -20.98
C ARG A 25 10.06 -11.06 -20.01
N ILE A 26 11.26 -11.30 -20.51
CA ILE A 26 12.51 -11.16 -19.74
C ILE A 26 13.21 -9.87 -20.15
N VAL A 27 13.66 -9.10 -19.18
CA VAL A 27 14.36 -7.82 -19.39
C VAL A 27 15.72 -7.86 -18.71
N TYR A 28 16.76 -7.65 -19.51
CA TYR A 28 18.15 -7.56 -19.11
C TYR A 28 18.62 -6.10 -19.06
N PRO A 29 19.72 -5.77 -18.36
CA PRO A 29 20.30 -4.42 -18.38
C PRO A 29 20.60 -3.88 -19.78
N THR A 30 20.81 -4.77 -20.76
CA THR A 30 21.05 -4.42 -22.18
C THR A 30 19.78 -4.24 -23.01
N SER A 31 18.60 -4.53 -22.45
CA SER A 31 17.32 -4.36 -23.13
C SER A 31 16.98 -2.88 -23.31
N SER A 32 16.46 -2.49 -24.46
CA SER A 32 16.09 -1.09 -24.77
C SER A 32 15.02 -0.51 -23.83
N THR A 33 14.19 -1.35 -23.21
CA THR A 33 13.14 -0.96 -22.26
C THR A 33 13.58 -0.99 -20.80
N TYR A 34 14.83 -1.39 -20.51
CA TYR A 34 15.29 -1.64 -19.13
C TYR A 34 15.04 -0.47 -18.17
N ASP A 35 15.41 0.75 -18.58
CA ASP A 35 15.23 1.92 -17.71
C ASP A 35 13.76 2.24 -17.45
N GLN A 36 12.87 1.96 -18.39
CA GLN A 36 11.42 2.11 -18.19
C GLN A 36 10.85 0.98 -17.33
N ASP A 37 11.36 -0.24 -17.49
CA ASP A 37 10.85 -1.43 -16.80
C ASP A 37 11.27 -1.49 -15.33
N ARG A 38 12.42 -0.95 -14.95
CA ARG A 38 12.94 -0.95 -13.57
C ARG A 38 12.38 0.17 -12.69
N ILE A 39 11.66 1.15 -13.21
CA ILE A 39 11.14 2.27 -12.42
C ILE A 39 10.17 1.83 -11.33
N SER A 40 10.18 2.57 -10.21
CA SER A 40 9.25 2.44 -9.09
C SER A 40 8.35 3.68 -8.99
N PHE A 41 7.20 3.57 -8.32
CA PHE A 41 6.28 4.70 -8.09
C PHE A 41 6.99 5.84 -7.35
N ASN A 42 7.74 5.55 -6.28
CA ASN A 42 8.54 6.55 -5.60
C ASN A 42 9.82 6.84 -6.39
N LYS A 43 9.94 8.05 -6.92
CA LYS A 43 11.08 8.48 -7.76
C LYS A 43 12.43 8.45 -7.04
N LYS A 44 12.46 8.41 -5.70
CA LYS A 44 13.73 8.28 -4.94
C LYS A 44 14.41 6.94 -5.17
N ILE A 45 13.68 5.92 -5.66
CA ILE A 45 14.20 4.57 -5.86
C ILE A 45 14.79 4.47 -7.26
N ASP A 46 16.10 4.22 -7.34
CA ASP A 46 16.87 4.05 -8.58
C ASP A 46 17.69 2.75 -8.53
N ALA A 47 17.04 1.62 -8.28
CA ALA A 47 17.69 0.32 -8.25
C ALA A 47 17.92 -0.25 -9.64
N LYS A 48 19.01 -1.03 -9.81
CA LYS A 48 19.45 -1.64 -11.06
C LYS A 48 19.48 -3.17 -10.93
N PRO A 49 18.32 -3.85 -11.08
CA PRO A 49 18.26 -5.31 -11.00
C PRO A 49 19.08 -5.99 -12.10
N ALA A 50 19.58 -7.20 -11.81
CA ALA A 50 20.31 -8.01 -12.82
C ALA A 50 19.39 -8.49 -13.92
N ILE A 51 18.11 -8.74 -13.62
CA ILE A 51 17.11 -9.24 -14.56
C ILE A 51 15.71 -9.01 -14.02
N ILE A 52 14.74 -8.78 -14.91
CA ILE A 52 13.32 -8.67 -14.54
C ILE A 52 12.54 -9.71 -15.35
N PHE A 53 11.83 -10.59 -14.65
CA PHE A 53 10.89 -11.54 -15.20
C PHE A 53 9.47 -10.99 -15.09
N PHE A 54 8.83 -10.62 -16.19
CA PHE A 54 7.40 -10.29 -16.25
C PHE A 54 6.61 -11.58 -16.45
N CYS A 55 6.06 -12.11 -15.39
CA CYS A 55 5.38 -13.40 -15.35
C CYS A 55 3.92 -13.26 -15.76
N ASN A 56 3.43 -14.20 -16.59
CA ASN A 56 2.05 -14.29 -17.04
C ASN A 56 1.23 -15.29 -16.20
N ASP A 57 1.90 -16.25 -15.57
CA ASP A 57 1.27 -17.33 -14.80
C ASP A 57 2.16 -17.89 -13.69
N SER A 58 1.70 -18.96 -13.04
CA SER A 58 2.41 -19.63 -11.96
C SER A 58 3.66 -20.39 -12.42
N GLU A 59 3.69 -20.90 -13.63
CA GLU A 59 4.85 -21.63 -14.18
C GLU A 59 6.00 -20.65 -14.44
N ASP A 60 5.72 -19.49 -14.97
CA ASP A 60 6.70 -18.42 -15.14
C ASP A 60 7.34 -18.03 -13.77
N ILE A 61 6.53 -17.94 -12.71
CA ILE A 61 7.05 -17.64 -11.36
C ILE A 61 7.99 -18.75 -10.89
N LYS A 62 7.63 -20.03 -11.10
CA LYS A 62 8.50 -21.18 -10.72
C LYS A 62 9.82 -21.13 -11.46
N ILE A 63 9.80 -20.83 -12.76
CA ILE A 63 10.99 -20.69 -13.60
C ILE A 63 11.88 -19.56 -13.07
N ALA A 64 11.30 -18.38 -12.76
CA ALA A 64 12.04 -17.24 -12.25
C ALA A 64 12.67 -17.51 -10.85
N ILE A 65 11.98 -18.21 -9.94
CA ILE A 65 12.51 -18.63 -8.64
C ILE A 65 13.70 -19.59 -8.84
N ASN A 66 13.54 -20.61 -9.68
CA ASN A 66 14.59 -21.59 -9.93
C ASN A 66 15.80 -20.96 -10.62
N TYR A 67 15.58 -20.04 -11.56
CA TYR A 67 16.66 -19.24 -12.15
C TYR A 67 17.42 -18.45 -11.09
N ALA A 68 16.71 -17.70 -10.21
CA ALA A 68 17.35 -16.92 -9.15
C ALA A 68 18.24 -17.79 -8.23
N LYS A 69 17.75 -18.99 -7.88
CA LYS A 69 18.54 -19.98 -7.11
C LYS A 69 19.77 -20.45 -7.86
N SER A 70 19.65 -20.76 -9.17
CA SER A 70 20.78 -21.25 -9.99
C SER A 70 21.90 -20.22 -10.11
N VAL A 71 21.55 -18.93 -10.22
CA VAL A 71 22.51 -17.83 -10.30
C VAL A 71 22.87 -17.22 -8.93
N ARG A 72 22.29 -17.73 -7.84
CA ARG A 72 22.52 -17.27 -6.46
C ARG A 72 22.32 -15.77 -6.25
N LYS A 73 21.28 -15.20 -6.89
CA LYS A 73 20.93 -13.79 -6.75
C LYS A 73 19.72 -13.61 -5.83
N PRO A 74 19.66 -12.49 -5.10
CA PRO A 74 18.50 -12.18 -4.25
C PRO A 74 17.23 -12.02 -5.11
N ILE A 75 16.09 -12.45 -4.56
CA ILE A 75 14.78 -12.27 -5.20
C ILE A 75 14.11 -11.02 -4.66
N ARG A 76 13.44 -10.29 -5.54
CA ARG A 76 12.45 -9.28 -5.22
C ARG A 76 11.15 -9.55 -5.94
N VAL A 77 10.03 -9.50 -5.22
CA VAL A 77 8.69 -9.70 -5.79
C VAL A 77 8.03 -8.35 -6.01
N ARG A 78 7.51 -8.14 -7.20
CA ARG A 78 6.90 -6.88 -7.61
C ARG A 78 5.58 -7.11 -8.34
N SER A 79 4.54 -6.35 -7.95
CA SER A 79 3.28 -6.25 -8.67
C SER A 79 3.22 -4.89 -9.40
N ASN A 80 2.62 -3.86 -8.80
CA ASN A 80 2.38 -2.57 -9.45
C ASN A 80 3.36 -1.45 -9.02
N ARG A 81 4.53 -1.78 -8.48
CA ARG A 81 5.68 -0.87 -8.24
C ARG A 81 5.48 0.17 -7.14
N HIS A 82 4.48 0.02 -6.25
CA HIS A 82 4.12 1.00 -5.23
C HIS A 82 4.86 0.87 -3.89
N SER A 83 5.88 0.03 -3.76
CA SER A 83 6.69 -0.04 -2.54
C SER A 83 7.37 1.30 -2.26
N TYR A 84 7.04 1.93 -1.13
CA TYR A 84 7.54 3.27 -0.78
C TYR A 84 9.05 3.31 -0.52
N GLU A 85 9.61 2.22 0.03
CA GLU A 85 11.05 2.09 0.27
C GLU A 85 11.78 1.24 -0.78
N GLY A 86 11.06 0.80 -1.84
CA GLY A 86 11.67 0.03 -2.91
C GLY A 86 11.94 -1.43 -2.59
N PHE A 87 11.33 -2.00 -1.56
CA PHE A 87 11.56 -3.41 -1.17
C PHE A 87 11.22 -4.44 -2.25
N SER A 88 10.50 -4.04 -3.28
CA SER A 88 10.13 -4.86 -4.44
C SER A 88 11.15 -4.82 -5.59
N ILE A 89 12.28 -4.13 -5.42
CA ILE A 89 13.37 -4.04 -6.40
C ILE A 89 14.69 -3.82 -5.64
N ALA A 90 15.80 -4.32 -6.16
CA ALA A 90 17.13 -4.07 -5.59
C ALA A 90 18.20 -4.17 -6.67
N ASP A 91 19.37 -3.59 -6.40
CA ASP A 91 20.54 -3.77 -7.24
C ASP A 91 20.92 -5.24 -7.31
N ASP A 92 21.35 -5.68 -8.49
CA ASP A 92 21.80 -7.03 -8.78
C ASP A 92 20.81 -8.16 -8.44
N ALA A 93 19.55 -7.85 -8.18
CA ALA A 93 18.50 -8.82 -7.85
C ALA A 93 17.83 -9.41 -9.10
N VAL A 94 17.22 -10.57 -8.94
CA VAL A 94 16.19 -11.12 -9.83
C VAL A 94 14.84 -10.57 -9.38
N VAL A 95 14.21 -9.76 -10.23
CA VAL A 95 12.86 -9.24 -9.96
C VAL A 95 11.84 -10.15 -10.61
N ILE A 96 10.91 -10.67 -9.82
CA ILE A 96 9.74 -11.42 -10.27
C ILE A 96 8.56 -10.43 -10.29
N ASP A 97 8.24 -9.93 -11.47
CA ASP A 97 7.14 -9.00 -11.70
C ASP A 97 5.89 -9.77 -12.12
N ILE A 98 4.86 -9.72 -11.27
CA ILE A 98 3.60 -10.45 -11.45
C ILE A 98 2.51 -9.59 -12.07
N SER A 99 2.82 -8.39 -12.58
CA SER A 99 1.83 -7.47 -13.15
C SER A 99 1.09 -8.01 -14.39
N GLY A 100 1.58 -9.11 -14.99
CA GLY A 100 0.91 -9.81 -16.09
C GLY A 100 -0.27 -10.71 -15.64
N ILE A 101 -0.38 -11.04 -14.36
CA ILE A 101 -1.42 -11.96 -13.85
C ILE A 101 -2.67 -11.16 -13.48
N THR A 102 -3.55 -10.92 -14.45
CA THR A 102 -4.65 -9.94 -14.34
C THR A 102 -6.06 -10.51 -14.46
N THR A 103 -6.26 -11.81 -14.27
CA THR A 103 -7.60 -12.43 -14.28
C THR A 103 -8.50 -11.88 -13.16
N ILE A 104 -9.79 -11.73 -13.42
CA ILE A 104 -10.82 -11.38 -12.41
C ILE A 104 -12.05 -12.25 -12.69
N GLU A 105 -12.34 -13.17 -11.77
CA GLU A 105 -13.36 -14.18 -11.93
C GLU A 105 -14.33 -14.20 -10.74
N LEU A 106 -15.57 -13.77 -10.98
CA LEU A 106 -16.67 -13.93 -10.02
C LEU A 106 -17.12 -15.40 -9.99
N ASN A 107 -17.40 -15.94 -8.80
CA ASN A 107 -18.07 -17.21 -8.69
C ASN A 107 -19.55 -17.10 -9.12
N HIS A 108 -20.21 -18.24 -9.32
CA HIS A 108 -21.57 -18.30 -9.88
C HIS A 108 -22.60 -17.50 -9.06
N ASP A 109 -22.53 -17.55 -7.73
CA ASP A 109 -23.45 -16.84 -6.83
C ASP A 109 -22.99 -15.40 -6.50
N LYS A 110 -21.86 -14.95 -7.08
CA LYS A 110 -21.28 -13.61 -6.92
C LYS A 110 -20.90 -13.25 -5.47
N THR A 111 -20.75 -14.25 -4.59
CA THR A 111 -20.35 -14.03 -3.19
C THR A 111 -18.86 -13.91 -3.02
N THR A 112 -18.06 -14.39 -3.99
CA THR A 112 -16.62 -14.28 -4.01
C THR A 112 -16.08 -13.92 -5.39
N VAL A 113 -14.90 -13.29 -5.40
CA VAL A 113 -14.15 -12.98 -6.61
C VAL A 113 -12.70 -13.46 -6.47
N LYS A 114 -12.21 -14.21 -7.45
CA LYS A 114 -10.78 -14.55 -7.59
C LYS A 114 -10.12 -13.50 -8.46
N VAL A 115 -9.06 -12.87 -7.92
CA VAL A 115 -8.34 -11.77 -8.55
C VAL A 115 -6.89 -12.15 -8.71
N GLY A 116 -6.36 -12.11 -9.91
CA GLY A 116 -4.94 -12.28 -10.22
C GLY A 116 -4.10 -11.18 -9.56
N ALA A 117 -2.98 -11.56 -8.99
CA ALA A 117 -2.16 -10.71 -8.10
C ALA A 117 -1.51 -9.51 -8.80
N GLY A 118 -1.50 -9.49 -10.13
CA GLY A 118 -1.01 -8.38 -10.95
C GLY A 118 -2.01 -7.24 -11.16
N ASN A 119 -3.28 -7.42 -10.81
CA ASN A 119 -4.27 -6.36 -10.94
C ASN A 119 -3.95 -5.15 -10.08
N ASP A 120 -4.33 -3.98 -10.59
CA ASP A 120 -4.48 -2.77 -9.78
C ASP A 120 -5.90 -2.64 -9.23
N LEU A 121 -6.05 -1.78 -8.22
CA LEU A 121 -7.32 -1.56 -7.54
C LEU A 121 -8.40 -1.03 -8.49
N TYR A 122 -8.06 -0.15 -9.43
CA TYR A 122 -9.03 0.44 -10.34
C TYR A 122 -9.68 -0.58 -11.26
N ASN A 123 -8.89 -1.49 -11.84
CA ASN A 123 -9.40 -2.56 -12.71
C ASN A 123 -10.33 -3.50 -11.93
N VAL A 124 -10.00 -3.79 -10.66
CA VAL A 124 -10.85 -4.61 -9.79
C VAL A 124 -12.16 -3.92 -9.51
N TYR A 125 -12.15 -2.63 -9.10
CA TYR A 125 -13.38 -1.87 -8.85
C TYR A 125 -14.26 -1.79 -10.09
N LYS A 126 -13.67 -1.44 -11.24
CA LYS A 126 -14.39 -1.33 -12.50
C LYS A 126 -15.08 -2.63 -12.88
N LYS A 127 -14.36 -3.76 -12.75
CA LYS A 127 -14.93 -5.08 -13.09
C LYS A 127 -16.06 -5.48 -12.15
N LEU A 128 -15.89 -5.25 -10.84
CA LEU A 128 -16.92 -5.63 -9.85
C LEU A 128 -18.14 -4.70 -9.93
N TRP A 129 -17.96 -3.43 -10.29
CA TRP A 129 -19.06 -2.49 -10.46
C TRP A 129 -20.04 -2.87 -11.58
N GLU A 130 -19.61 -3.62 -12.60
CA GLU A 130 -20.50 -4.18 -13.63
C GLU A 130 -21.67 -4.99 -13.01
N GLU A 131 -21.47 -5.50 -11.78
CA GLU A 131 -22.42 -6.30 -11.01
C GLU A 131 -22.88 -5.62 -9.71
N HIS A 132 -22.64 -4.32 -9.57
CA HIS A 132 -22.88 -3.55 -8.34
C HIS A 132 -22.19 -4.13 -7.10
N LEU A 133 -21.01 -4.71 -7.29
CA LEU A 133 -20.17 -5.29 -6.25
C LEU A 133 -18.90 -4.49 -6.04
N THR A 134 -18.28 -4.70 -4.89
CA THR A 134 -16.92 -4.21 -4.59
C THR A 134 -16.21 -5.12 -3.58
N ILE A 135 -14.95 -4.82 -3.35
CA ILE A 135 -14.13 -5.29 -2.22
C ILE A 135 -13.55 -4.08 -1.48
N PRO A 136 -13.18 -4.18 -0.19
CA PRO A 136 -12.46 -3.10 0.48
C PRO A 136 -11.13 -2.84 -0.20
N GLY A 137 -10.87 -1.57 -0.52
CA GLY A 137 -9.62 -1.20 -1.18
C GLY A 137 -9.30 0.28 -1.05
N GLY A 138 -8.09 0.67 -1.46
CA GLY A 138 -7.57 2.03 -1.35
C GLY A 138 -8.05 2.97 -2.45
N SER A 139 -7.72 4.25 -2.31
CA SER A 139 -8.14 5.31 -3.25
C SER A 139 -7.22 5.47 -4.46
N CYS A 140 -5.96 5.03 -4.37
CA CYS A 140 -5.01 5.19 -5.46
C CYS A 140 -5.22 4.10 -6.53
N PRO A 141 -5.59 4.46 -7.77
CA PRO A 141 -6.06 3.51 -8.78
C PRO A 141 -4.98 2.53 -9.26
N THR A 142 -3.73 2.95 -9.27
CA THR A 142 -2.59 2.16 -9.78
C THR A 142 -1.92 1.28 -8.74
N VAL A 143 -2.39 1.29 -7.48
CA VAL A 143 -1.87 0.41 -6.42
C VAL A 143 -2.25 -1.04 -6.71
N GLY A 144 -1.26 -1.94 -6.64
CA GLY A 144 -1.47 -3.37 -6.84
C GLY A 144 -2.24 -4.03 -5.71
N ILE A 145 -3.28 -4.80 -6.07
CA ILE A 145 -4.15 -5.50 -5.12
C ILE A 145 -3.37 -6.42 -4.17
N ALA A 146 -2.33 -7.11 -4.67
CA ALA A 146 -1.57 -8.05 -3.87
C ALA A 146 -0.81 -7.35 -2.74
N GLY A 147 0.13 -6.43 -3.06
CA GLY A 147 0.92 -5.74 -2.04
C GLY A 147 0.05 -4.96 -1.04
N PHE A 148 -1.02 -4.33 -1.53
CA PHE A 148 -1.99 -3.61 -0.71
C PHE A 148 -2.66 -4.53 0.34
N THR A 149 -3.19 -5.66 -0.10
CA THR A 149 -3.93 -6.61 0.76
C THR A 149 -3.02 -7.34 1.74
N LEU A 150 -1.83 -7.74 1.27
CA LEU A 150 -0.88 -8.52 2.07
C LEU A 150 -0.38 -7.77 3.33
N GLY A 151 -0.40 -6.43 3.32
CA GLY A 151 -0.05 -5.62 4.49
C GLY A 151 -1.27 -5.14 5.31
N GLY A 152 -2.49 -5.56 4.94
CA GLY A 152 -3.74 -5.15 5.59
C GLY A 152 -4.72 -4.52 4.61
N GLY A 153 -4.39 -3.38 4.05
CA GLY A 153 -5.18 -2.68 3.02
C GLY A 153 -6.36 -1.87 3.58
N ILE A 154 -6.14 -0.57 3.79
CA ILE A 154 -7.13 0.40 4.29
C ILE A 154 -7.60 1.34 3.17
N GLY A 155 -8.88 1.73 3.19
CA GLY A 155 -9.45 2.71 2.27
C GLY A 155 -10.83 3.19 2.69
N PHE A 156 -11.56 3.85 1.77
CA PHE A 156 -12.81 4.55 2.05
C PHE A 156 -13.99 3.65 2.52
N SER A 157 -13.92 2.35 2.32
CA SER A 157 -14.93 1.40 2.77
C SER A 157 -14.53 0.60 4.03
N SER A 158 -13.33 0.81 4.55
CA SER A 158 -12.77 -0.10 5.56
C SER A 158 -13.49 -0.06 6.90
N ARG A 159 -14.07 1.06 7.32
CA ARG A 159 -14.89 1.09 8.55
C ARG A 159 -16.17 0.25 8.38
N LEU A 160 -16.75 0.22 7.19
CA LEU A 160 -17.96 -0.56 6.88
C LEU A 160 -17.64 -2.04 6.63
N MET A 161 -16.58 -2.36 5.90
CA MET A 161 -16.31 -3.69 5.34
C MET A 161 -15.12 -4.41 5.98
N GLY A 162 -14.33 -3.76 6.82
CA GLY A 162 -13.04 -4.25 7.31
C GLY A 162 -11.89 -3.92 6.37
N LEU A 163 -10.69 -4.36 6.70
CA LEU A 163 -9.52 -4.25 5.83
C LEU A 163 -9.64 -5.21 4.63
N ALA A 164 -8.91 -4.95 3.55
CA ALA A 164 -8.84 -5.88 2.42
C ALA A 164 -8.42 -7.30 2.86
N ALA A 165 -7.42 -7.39 3.75
CA ALA A 165 -6.95 -8.67 4.32
C ALA A 165 -8.02 -9.43 5.12
N ASP A 166 -9.00 -8.73 5.71
CA ASP A 166 -10.09 -9.36 6.46
C ASP A 166 -11.11 -10.05 5.55
N ASN A 167 -11.14 -9.64 4.29
CA ASN A 167 -12.08 -10.12 3.29
C ASN A 167 -11.50 -11.21 2.37
N VAL A 168 -10.23 -11.56 2.53
CA VAL A 168 -9.63 -12.67 1.78
C VAL A 168 -10.06 -14.00 2.36
N VAL A 169 -10.49 -14.93 1.50
CA VAL A 169 -10.90 -16.30 1.86
C VAL A 169 -9.91 -17.36 1.39
N ALA A 170 -9.09 -17.04 0.38
CA ALA A 170 -8.03 -17.93 -0.10
C ALA A 170 -6.94 -17.14 -0.83
N PHE A 171 -5.71 -17.70 -0.86
CA PHE A 171 -4.65 -17.31 -1.77
C PHE A 171 -4.16 -18.51 -2.56
N GLU A 172 -3.69 -18.26 -3.77
CA GLU A 172 -2.79 -19.16 -4.48
C GLU A 172 -1.40 -18.53 -4.49
N LEU A 173 -0.39 -19.31 -4.16
CA LEU A 173 0.99 -18.80 -4.09
C LEU A 173 2.03 -19.85 -4.51
N ILE A 174 3.21 -19.37 -4.92
CA ILE A 174 4.40 -20.18 -5.17
C ILE A 174 5.36 -19.99 -4.02
N THR A 175 5.73 -21.11 -3.35
CA THR A 175 6.66 -21.12 -2.20
C THR A 175 8.13 -20.97 -2.63
N ALA A 176 9.02 -20.84 -1.63
CA ALA A 176 10.47 -20.86 -1.84
C ALA A 176 11.00 -22.13 -2.55
N ASN A 177 10.27 -23.24 -2.46
CA ASN A 177 10.59 -24.49 -3.15
C ASN A 177 9.91 -24.63 -4.52
N ALA A 178 9.39 -23.52 -5.08
CA ALA A 178 8.66 -23.47 -6.35
C ALA A 178 7.41 -24.39 -6.38
N GLN A 179 6.80 -24.65 -5.21
CA GLN A 179 5.54 -25.41 -5.10
C GLN A 179 4.36 -24.47 -5.17
N PHE A 180 3.34 -24.83 -5.95
CA PHE A 180 2.06 -24.16 -5.98
C PHE A 180 1.20 -24.63 -4.81
N LEU A 181 0.71 -23.69 -3.99
CA LEU A 181 -0.18 -23.96 -2.88
C LEU A 181 -1.44 -23.11 -3.00
N THR A 182 -2.60 -23.74 -2.68
CA THR A 182 -3.84 -23.03 -2.35
C THR A 182 -3.96 -23.01 -0.83
N ILE A 183 -4.01 -21.82 -0.24
CA ILE A 183 -4.04 -21.64 1.22
C ILE A 183 -5.33 -20.95 1.65
N ASN A 184 -5.96 -21.43 2.71
CA ASN A 184 -7.20 -20.92 3.29
C ASN A 184 -7.32 -21.33 4.77
N GLU A 185 -8.46 -21.12 5.40
CA GLU A 185 -8.67 -21.47 6.82
C GLU A 185 -8.54 -22.98 7.11
N GLN A 186 -8.81 -23.85 6.12
CA GLN A 186 -8.75 -25.30 6.25
C GLN A 186 -7.41 -25.88 5.79
N GLN A 187 -6.72 -25.21 4.88
CA GLN A 187 -5.50 -25.67 4.23
C GLN A 187 -4.36 -24.70 4.43
N TYR A 188 -3.25 -25.10 5.06
CA TYR A 188 -2.12 -24.24 5.38
C TYR A 188 -2.57 -22.98 6.16
N SER A 189 -3.43 -23.18 7.16
CA SER A 189 -4.11 -22.11 7.89
C SER A 189 -3.16 -21.13 8.60
N ASP A 190 -1.98 -21.61 9.01
CA ASP A 190 -0.92 -20.76 9.58
C ASP A 190 -0.33 -19.80 8.53
N LEU A 191 -0.05 -20.28 7.33
CA LEU A 191 0.44 -19.46 6.22
C LEU A 191 -0.64 -18.48 5.73
N PHE A 192 -1.89 -18.96 5.64
CA PHE A 192 -3.05 -18.11 5.32
C PHE A 192 -3.22 -16.97 6.32
N TRP A 193 -3.09 -17.28 7.63
CA TRP A 193 -3.10 -16.28 8.67
C TRP A 193 -1.99 -15.23 8.49
N ALA A 194 -0.76 -15.68 8.20
CA ALA A 194 0.40 -14.82 8.02
C ALA A 194 0.30 -13.92 6.80
N CYS A 195 -0.22 -14.43 5.67
CA CYS A 195 -0.40 -13.64 4.45
C CYS A 195 -1.43 -12.53 4.59
N ARG A 196 -2.34 -12.59 5.57
CA ARG A 196 -3.33 -11.56 5.85
C ARG A 196 -2.79 -10.52 6.85
N GLY A 197 -1.92 -9.62 6.37
CA GLY A 197 -1.35 -8.51 7.14
C GLY A 197 0.19 -8.50 7.27
N ALA A 198 0.86 -9.62 6.94
CA ALA A 198 2.32 -9.70 6.95
C ALA A 198 2.89 -10.45 5.72
N GLY A 199 2.09 -10.56 4.66
CA GLY A 199 2.45 -11.36 3.49
C GLY A 199 3.46 -10.71 2.54
N ASN A 200 3.60 -9.42 2.53
CA ASN A 200 4.37 -8.55 1.61
C ASN A 200 5.72 -9.12 1.13
N GLY A 201 5.71 -10.17 0.29
CA GLY A 201 6.92 -10.81 -0.21
C GLY A 201 7.72 -11.59 0.84
N ASN A 202 7.10 -11.98 1.97
CA ASN A 202 7.78 -12.67 3.07
C ASN A 202 7.78 -14.20 2.93
N PHE A 203 6.75 -14.78 2.33
CA PHE A 203 6.51 -16.24 2.42
C PHE A 203 6.46 -16.93 1.05
N GLY A 204 6.38 -16.16 -0.03
CA GLY A 204 6.23 -16.66 -1.39
C GLY A 204 5.74 -15.59 -2.34
N VAL A 205 5.46 -15.98 -3.58
CA VAL A 205 4.92 -15.12 -4.63
C VAL A 205 3.44 -15.42 -4.81
N ILE A 206 2.58 -14.46 -4.52
CA ILE A 206 1.13 -14.61 -4.70
C ILE A 206 0.78 -14.65 -6.19
N VAL A 207 -0.05 -15.61 -6.58
CA VAL A 207 -0.61 -15.78 -7.92
C VAL A 207 -2.01 -15.17 -8.00
N SER A 208 -2.84 -15.47 -7.00
CA SER A 208 -4.20 -14.93 -6.92
C SER A 208 -4.69 -14.76 -5.48
N LEU A 209 -5.70 -13.92 -5.31
CA LEU A 209 -6.43 -13.68 -4.06
C LEU A 209 -7.92 -13.90 -4.31
N THR A 210 -8.58 -14.64 -3.44
CA THR A 210 -10.06 -14.78 -3.48
C THR A 210 -10.65 -13.96 -2.34
N PHE A 211 -11.51 -13.00 -2.68
CA PHE A 211 -12.17 -12.10 -1.72
C PHE A 211 -13.65 -12.42 -1.58
N LYS A 212 -14.19 -12.14 -0.41
CA LYS A 212 -15.64 -11.92 -0.26
C LYS A 212 -16.01 -10.63 -0.99
N THR A 213 -17.12 -10.65 -1.72
CA THR A 213 -17.68 -9.46 -2.37
C THR A 213 -18.69 -8.78 -1.46
N HIS A 214 -18.88 -7.48 -1.68
CA HIS A 214 -19.87 -6.68 -0.99
C HIS A 214 -20.75 -5.96 -2.01
N GLN A 215 -22.06 -5.98 -1.77
CA GLN A 215 -22.96 -5.15 -2.56
C GLN A 215 -22.79 -3.69 -2.21
N VAL A 216 -22.82 -2.83 -3.21
CA VAL A 216 -22.77 -1.39 -3.07
C VAL A 216 -23.98 -0.75 -3.74
N ASN A 217 -24.66 0.13 -3.00
CA ASN A 217 -25.78 0.89 -3.53
C ASN A 217 -25.29 1.94 -4.54
N ASN A 218 -26.18 2.34 -5.44
CA ASN A 218 -25.86 3.32 -6.47
C ASN A 218 -25.51 4.70 -5.91
N ASN A 219 -25.95 5.06 -4.69
CA ASN A 219 -25.72 6.38 -4.12
C ASN A 219 -24.93 6.30 -2.83
N LEU A 220 -23.86 7.04 -2.77
CA LEU A 220 -23.09 7.35 -1.59
C LEU A 220 -22.75 8.84 -1.59
N SER A 221 -22.33 9.36 -0.48
CA SER A 221 -21.96 10.76 -0.36
C SER A 221 -20.49 10.94 -0.06
N ILE A 222 -19.86 11.89 -0.70
CA ILE A 222 -18.49 12.31 -0.43
C ILE A 222 -18.46 13.73 0.12
N TYR A 223 -17.42 14.04 0.88
CA TYR A 223 -17.16 15.41 1.29
C TYR A 223 -15.66 15.72 1.24
N LYS A 224 -15.34 17.01 1.03
CA LYS A 224 -14.01 17.59 1.18
C LYS A 224 -14.19 19.02 1.66
N ILE A 225 -13.61 19.33 2.82
CA ILE A 225 -13.69 20.66 3.44
C ILE A 225 -12.27 21.12 3.72
N GLU A 226 -12.02 22.42 3.44
CA GLU A 226 -10.72 23.05 3.66
C GLU A 226 -10.87 24.24 4.60
N TRP A 227 -9.93 24.36 5.56
CA TRP A 227 -9.85 25.47 6.49
C TRP A 227 -8.47 26.12 6.50
N ASP A 228 -8.41 27.34 7.01
CA ASP A 228 -7.18 28.03 7.35
C ASP A 228 -6.47 27.36 8.52
N TRP A 229 -5.17 27.57 8.61
CA TRP A 229 -4.33 26.92 9.61
C TRP A 229 -4.61 27.36 11.05
N ASP A 230 -5.13 28.57 11.27
CA ASP A 230 -5.52 29.09 12.58
C ASP A 230 -6.64 28.25 13.24
N GLN A 231 -7.40 27.48 12.46
CA GLN A 231 -8.43 26.57 12.94
C GLN A 231 -7.87 25.20 13.42
N LEU A 232 -6.54 24.99 13.46
CA LEU A 232 -5.91 23.69 13.74
C LEU A 232 -6.52 22.98 14.96
N TYR A 233 -6.62 23.68 16.10
CA TYR A 233 -7.11 23.10 17.34
C TYR A 233 -8.61 22.80 17.28
N HIS A 234 -9.39 23.70 16.75
CA HIS A 234 -10.83 23.56 16.66
C HIS A 234 -11.25 22.42 15.75
N ILE A 235 -10.68 22.39 14.54
CA ILE A 235 -10.98 21.35 13.54
C ILE A 235 -10.51 19.99 14.03
N SER A 236 -9.29 19.87 14.58
CA SER A 236 -8.79 18.60 15.12
C SER A 236 -9.69 18.03 16.21
N ASN A 237 -10.06 18.85 17.20
CA ASN A 237 -10.94 18.40 18.29
C ASN A 237 -12.32 18.00 17.77
N SER A 238 -12.92 18.77 16.88
CA SER A 238 -14.24 18.46 16.30
C SER A 238 -14.21 17.19 15.46
N TRP A 239 -13.12 16.98 14.66
CA TRP A 239 -12.95 15.79 13.87
C TRP A 239 -12.87 14.51 14.72
N PHE A 240 -12.09 14.53 15.80
CA PHE A 240 -11.98 13.38 16.69
C PHE A 240 -13.31 13.09 17.43
N ARG A 241 -14.09 14.10 17.82
CA ARG A 241 -15.43 13.93 18.39
C ARG A 241 -16.40 13.28 17.40
N ILE A 242 -16.44 13.76 16.15
CA ILE A 242 -17.27 13.14 15.11
C ILE A 242 -16.83 11.70 14.91
N ARG A 243 -15.53 11.44 14.77
CA ARG A 243 -14.98 10.10 14.57
C ARG A 243 -15.45 9.13 15.67
N GLU A 244 -15.56 9.56 16.91
CA GLU A 244 -15.98 8.74 18.03
C GLU A 244 -17.43 8.25 17.89
N THR A 245 -18.32 9.11 17.40
CA THR A 245 -19.77 8.84 17.28
C THR A 245 -20.22 8.50 15.87
N ALA A 246 -19.34 8.63 14.88
CA ALA A 246 -19.67 8.40 13.48
C ALA A 246 -20.08 6.95 13.22
N PRO A 247 -21.12 6.70 12.41
CA PRO A 247 -21.51 5.36 12.01
C PRO A 247 -20.39 4.65 11.25
N ASP A 248 -20.40 3.32 11.24
CA ASP A 248 -19.41 2.51 10.50
C ASP A 248 -19.43 2.81 8.99
N THR A 249 -20.55 3.30 8.48
CA THR A 249 -20.75 3.71 7.08
C THR A 249 -19.97 4.97 6.69
N LEU A 250 -19.38 5.72 7.63
CA LEU A 250 -18.58 6.91 7.37
C LEU A 250 -17.09 6.65 7.61
N MET A 251 -16.29 6.74 6.55
CA MET A 251 -14.83 6.82 6.63
C MET A 251 -14.39 8.26 6.48
N MET A 252 -13.58 8.73 7.44
CA MET A 252 -13.12 10.11 7.54
C MET A 252 -11.59 10.19 7.52
N PHE A 253 -11.08 11.22 6.89
CA PHE A 253 -9.66 11.58 6.90
C PHE A 253 -9.50 13.02 7.39
N LEU A 254 -8.44 13.27 8.15
CA LEU A 254 -7.99 14.62 8.49
C LEU A 254 -6.58 14.79 7.94
N ARG A 255 -6.33 15.89 7.24
CA ARG A 255 -5.03 16.16 6.64
C ARG A 255 -4.53 17.54 7.02
N PHE A 256 -3.36 17.57 7.61
CA PHE A 256 -2.53 18.76 7.75
C PHE A 256 -1.56 18.80 6.59
N GLN A 257 -1.46 19.93 5.92
CA GLN A 257 -0.55 20.05 4.80
C GLN A 257 0.16 21.40 4.77
N LYS A 258 1.36 21.38 4.20
CA LYS A 258 2.01 22.56 3.63
C LYS A 258 2.30 22.26 2.18
N GLN A 259 1.72 23.03 1.27
CA GLN A 259 1.89 22.89 -0.16
C GLN A 259 2.32 24.23 -0.73
N GLU A 260 3.46 24.25 -1.46
CA GLU A 260 4.06 25.48 -1.99
C GLU A 260 4.19 26.60 -0.93
N GLY A 261 4.49 26.20 0.30
CA GLY A 261 4.66 27.09 1.44
C GLY A 261 3.33 27.51 2.13
N GLN A 262 2.16 27.20 1.57
CA GLN A 262 0.85 27.51 2.14
C GLN A 262 0.37 26.36 3.06
N LYS A 263 0.02 26.73 4.29
CA LYS A 263 -0.54 25.77 5.28
C LYS A 263 -2.07 25.72 5.15
N SER A 264 -2.63 24.52 5.19
CA SER A 264 -4.08 24.31 5.25
C SER A 264 -4.44 23.01 5.94
N ILE A 265 -5.70 22.93 6.36
CA ILE A 265 -6.29 21.78 7.02
C ILE A 265 -7.41 21.28 6.12
N PHE A 266 -7.45 19.97 5.90
CA PHE A 266 -8.53 19.32 5.17
C PHE A 266 -9.17 18.23 6.01
N SER A 267 -10.49 18.12 5.94
CA SER A 267 -11.16 16.87 6.22
C SER A 267 -11.89 16.41 4.95
N PHE A 268 -11.80 15.11 4.69
CA PHE A 268 -12.48 14.51 3.55
C PHE A 268 -12.90 13.09 3.90
N GLY A 269 -13.87 12.56 3.18
CA GLY A 269 -14.36 11.23 3.48
C GLY A 269 -15.50 10.80 2.58
N GLN A 270 -15.93 9.54 2.82
CA GLN A 270 -16.99 8.88 2.08
C GLN A 270 -17.98 8.25 3.04
N TYR A 271 -19.25 8.48 2.77
CA TYR A 271 -20.39 8.00 3.55
C TYR A 271 -21.30 7.13 2.68
N PHE A 272 -21.53 5.91 3.10
CA PHE A 272 -22.50 5.02 2.45
C PHE A 272 -23.91 5.35 2.95
N GLY A 273 -24.44 6.48 2.49
CA GLY A 273 -25.72 7.05 2.85
C GLY A 273 -25.96 8.39 2.15
N SER A 274 -27.06 9.04 2.50
CA SER A 274 -27.50 10.29 1.85
C SER A 274 -26.66 11.51 2.21
N MET A 275 -26.59 12.48 1.31
CA MET A 275 -25.94 13.77 1.55
C MET A 275 -26.58 14.55 2.72
N ILE A 276 -27.89 14.39 2.94
CA ILE A 276 -28.61 15.05 4.04
C ILE A 276 -28.11 14.53 5.39
N GLU A 277 -27.99 13.21 5.55
CA GLU A 277 -27.46 12.60 6.76
C GLU A 277 -25.99 12.95 6.96
N LEU A 278 -25.18 12.90 5.90
CA LEU A 278 -23.78 13.28 5.98
C LEU A 278 -23.59 14.73 6.48
N LYS A 279 -24.37 15.67 5.96
CA LYS A 279 -24.30 17.09 6.42
C LYS A 279 -24.65 17.22 7.92
N LYS A 280 -25.61 16.46 8.43
CA LYS A 280 -25.92 16.43 9.88
C LYS A 280 -24.73 15.90 10.71
N ILE A 281 -24.09 14.83 10.24
CA ILE A 281 -22.91 14.27 10.93
C ILE A 281 -21.76 15.28 10.93
N LEU A 282 -21.57 16.02 9.85
CA LEU A 282 -20.50 17.00 9.68
C LEU A 282 -20.79 18.37 10.30
N GLU A 283 -21.98 18.61 10.85
CA GLU A 283 -22.37 19.90 11.44
C GLU A 283 -21.30 20.48 12.41
N PRO A 284 -20.68 19.70 13.32
CA PRO A 284 -19.63 20.23 14.19
C PRO A 284 -18.36 20.72 13.47
N LEU A 285 -18.14 20.34 12.23
CA LEU A 285 -17.07 20.87 11.37
C LEU A 285 -17.56 22.04 10.54
N LEU A 286 -18.80 22.01 10.08
CA LEU A 286 -19.40 23.04 9.21
C LEU A 286 -19.67 24.36 9.93
N GLN A 287 -19.71 24.38 11.27
CA GLN A 287 -19.84 25.62 12.06
C GLN A 287 -18.60 26.53 11.99
N PHE A 288 -17.43 25.99 11.62
CA PHE A 288 -16.21 26.78 11.48
C PHE A 288 -16.09 27.37 10.05
N PRO A 289 -15.60 28.63 9.92
CA PRO A 289 -15.46 29.26 8.61
C PRO A 289 -14.47 28.47 7.74
N ALA A 290 -14.99 27.85 6.71
CA ALA A 290 -14.21 27.04 5.76
C ALA A 290 -13.87 27.85 4.50
N LYS A 291 -12.69 27.62 3.94
CA LYS A 291 -12.30 28.17 2.63
C LYS A 291 -13.08 27.53 1.48
N ASN A 292 -13.23 26.23 1.55
CA ASN A 292 -13.90 25.45 0.52
C ASN A 292 -14.72 24.33 1.16
N ILE A 293 -15.93 24.14 0.67
CA ILE A 293 -16.81 23.05 1.07
C ILE A 293 -17.32 22.35 -0.18
N LEU A 294 -17.06 21.06 -0.29
CA LEU A 294 -17.65 20.20 -1.29
C LEU A 294 -18.36 19.06 -0.56
N VAL A 295 -19.65 18.89 -0.85
CA VAL A 295 -20.43 17.71 -0.44
C VAL A 295 -21.23 17.28 -1.67
N LYS A 296 -21.09 16.04 -2.08
CA LYS A 296 -21.73 15.51 -3.28
C LYS A 296 -22.29 14.11 -3.02
N GLU A 297 -23.39 13.80 -3.69
CA GLU A 297 -23.91 12.45 -3.84
C GLU A 297 -23.47 11.89 -5.19
N LEU A 298 -22.92 10.71 -5.22
CA LEU A 298 -22.31 10.05 -6.37
C LEU A 298 -22.68 8.57 -6.38
N ASN A 299 -22.58 7.91 -7.53
CA ASN A 299 -22.51 6.46 -7.52
C ASN A 299 -21.11 5.99 -7.10
N TYR A 300 -20.98 4.67 -6.86
CA TYR A 300 -19.73 4.13 -6.34
C TYR A 300 -18.53 4.39 -7.26
N MET A 301 -18.69 4.17 -8.57
CA MET A 301 -17.58 4.35 -9.53
C MET A 301 -17.22 5.81 -9.73
N GLU A 302 -18.20 6.72 -9.71
CA GLU A 302 -17.94 8.16 -9.72
C GLU A 302 -17.15 8.62 -8.49
N ALA A 303 -17.41 8.01 -7.31
CA ALA A 303 -16.63 8.29 -6.12
C ALA A 303 -15.20 7.72 -6.23
N VAL A 304 -15.04 6.52 -6.79
CA VAL A 304 -13.71 5.96 -7.10
C VAL A 304 -12.93 6.89 -8.03
N ASP A 305 -13.53 7.36 -9.12
CA ASP A 305 -12.92 8.29 -10.07
C ASP A 305 -12.55 9.61 -9.41
N PHE A 306 -13.45 10.15 -8.57
CA PHE A 306 -13.20 11.39 -7.82
C PHE A 306 -11.96 11.29 -6.92
N TRP A 307 -11.86 10.21 -6.12
CA TRP A 307 -10.73 10.00 -5.23
C TRP A 307 -9.43 9.65 -5.96
N ALA A 308 -9.54 9.01 -7.11
CA ALA A 308 -8.42 8.73 -8.00
C ALA A 308 -7.88 9.98 -8.69
N GLY A 309 -8.62 11.08 -8.69
CA GLY A 309 -8.28 12.28 -9.45
C GLY A 309 -8.42 12.09 -10.96
N ILE A 310 -9.22 11.12 -11.40
CA ILE A 310 -9.45 10.83 -12.83
C ILE A 310 -10.55 11.76 -13.33
N PRO A 311 -10.29 12.61 -14.34
CA PRO A 311 -11.36 13.38 -15.00
C PRO A 311 -12.34 12.43 -15.71
N HIS A 312 -13.65 12.68 -15.61
CA HIS A 312 -14.75 11.85 -16.15
C HIS A 312 -14.63 11.42 -17.64
N ARG A 313 -13.58 11.80 -18.36
CA ARG A 313 -13.40 11.54 -19.80
C ARG A 313 -12.10 10.84 -20.18
N ILE A 314 -11.28 10.41 -19.19
CA ILE A 314 -9.99 9.77 -19.49
C ILE A 314 -10.07 8.27 -19.19
N HIS A 315 -9.68 7.44 -20.17
CA HIS A 315 -9.56 6.00 -19.97
C HIS A 315 -8.41 5.66 -18.99
N ALA A 316 -8.60 4.65 -18.13
CA ALA A 316 -7.65 4.23 -17.11
C ALA A 316 -6.24 3.88 -17.64
N THR A 317 -6.11 3.46 -18.90
CA THR A 317 -4.83 3.20 -19.56
C THR A 317 -3.98 4.46 -19.74
N SER A 318 -4.60 5.59 -20.12
CA SER A 318 -3.89 6.88 -20.22
C SER A 318 -3.51 7.45 -18.85
N TYR A 319 -4.31 7.18 -17.80
CA TYR A 319 -3.98 7.57 -16.44
C TYR A 319 -2.72 6.87 -15.91
N ARG A 320 -2.49 5.58 -16.24
CA ARG A 320 -1.26 4.86 -15.90
C ARG A 320 0.00 5.49 -16.50
N GLU A 321 -0.08 5.88 -17.76
CA GLU A 321 1.03 6.55 -18.46
C GLU A 321 1.30 7.94 -17.89
N ASP A 322 0.25 8.70 -17.56
CA ASP A 322 0.37 10.03 -16.99
C ASP A 322 0.83 10.00 -15.53
N SER A 323 0.40 9.02 -14.73
CA SER A 323 0.88 8.83 -13.36
C SER A 323 2.37 8.49 -13.30
N ASN A 324 2.88 7.77 -14.29
CA ASN A 324 4.33 7.52 -14.43
C ASN A 324 5.13 8.80 -14.74
N LYS A 325 4.56 9.75 -15.46
CA LYS A 325 5.18 11.05 -15.75
C LYS A 325 5.16 12.00 -14.55
N GLN A 326 4.18 11.85 -13.66
CA GLN A 326 3.97 12.71 -12.48
C GLN A 326 4.59 12.16 -11.19
N ARG A 327 5.42 11.09 -11.27
CA ARG A 327 6.07 10.49 -10.09
C ARG A 327 6.88 11.52 -9.31
N GLN A 328 6.75 11.49 -8.01
CA GLN A 328 7.50 12.33 -7.09
C GLN A 328 8.42 11.50 -6.21
N ALA A 329 9.51 12.10 -5.76
CA ALA A 329 10.35 11.53 -4.73
C ALA A 329 9.78 11.94 -3.36
N PHE A 330 9.66 10.97 -2.46
CA PHE A 330 9.13 11.22 -1.12
C PHE A 330 9.67 10.26 -0.06
N LYS A 331 9.54 10.67 1.19
CA LYS A 331 9.69 9.85 2.39
C LYS A 331 8.33 9.72 3.06
N ALA A 332 8.00 8.49 3.47
CA ALA A 332 6.83 8.22 4.30
C ALA A 332 7.27 7.59 5.63
N THR A 333 6.48 7.82 6.66
CA THR A 333 6.51 7.10 7.94
C THR A 333 5.12 7.11 8.55
N SER A 334 4.87 6.29 9.58
CA SER A 334 3.53 6.19 10.17
C SER A 334 3.58 5.88 11.66
N LEU A 335 2.49 6.20 12.34
CA LEU A 335 2.21 5.78 13.71
C LEU A 335 0.71 5.53 13.89
N TYR A 336 0.34 4.87 14.98
CA TYR A 336 -1.07 4.66 15.35
C TYR A 336 -1.44 5.45 16.61
N LEU A 337 -2.73 5.80 16.73
CA LEU A 337 -3.29 6.48 17.88
C LEU A 337 -4.33 5.61 18.56
N ARG A 338 -4.30 5.58 19.91
CA ARG A 338 -5.40 5.06 20.76
C ARG A 338 -6.25 6.15 21.37
N GLN A 339 -5.75 7.38 21.35
CA GLN A 339 -6.43 8.57 21.87
C GLN A 339 -6.29 9.73 20.88
N PRO A 340 -7.21 10.69 20.90
CA PRO A 340 -7.06 11.93 20.12
C PRO A 340 -5.74 12.64 20.41
N PHE A 341 -5.24 13.40 19.46
CA PHE A 341 -4.09 14.26 19.70
C PHE A 341 -4.37 15.23 20.87
N SER A 342 -3.48 15.21 21.85
CA SER A 342 -3.49 16.21 22.93
C SER A 342 -3.16 17.59 22.39
N ARG A 343 -3.42 18.63 23.19
CA ARG A 343 -2.98 19.99 22.87
C ARG A 343 -1.48 20.05 22.59
N GLN A 344 -0.67 19.35 23.37
CA GLN A 344 0.79 19.28 23.17
C GLN A 344 1.17 18.64 21.83
N ALA A 345 0.46 17.58 21.40
CA ALA A 345 0.68 16.98 20.08
C ALA A 345 0.37 17.97 18.95
N LEU A 346 -0.73 18.73 19.08
CA LEU A 346 -1.08 19.76 18.09
C LEU A 346 -0.09 20.94 18.06
N GLU A 347 0.49 21.32 19.22
CA GLU A 347 1.58 22.30 19.32
C GLU A 347 2.85 21.81 18.60
N VAL A 348 3.17 20.51 18.70
CA VAL A 348 4.26 19.90 17.92
C VAL A 348 3.94 19.98 16.43
N ILE A 349 2.73 19.64 16.01
CA ILE A 349 2.30 19.71 14.60
C ILE A 349 2.44 21.15 14.10
N ASP A 350 1.90 22.14 14.80
CA ASP A 350 2.01 23.55 14.43
C ASP A 350 3.47 24.01 14.28
N LYS A 351 4.31 23.69 15.26
CA LYS A 351 5.73 24.02 15.26
C LYS A 351 6.44 23.51 14.00
N TYR A 352 6.20 22.24 13.61
CA TYR A 352 6.87 21.65 12.46
C TYR A 352 6.35 22.15 11.12
N TYR A 353 5.06 22.46 11.02
CA TYR A 353 4.48 23.03 9.81
C TYR A 353 4.76 24.54 9.64
N THR A 354 5.12 25.24 10.70
CA THR A 354 5.47 26.68 10.66
C THR A 354 6.90 26.93 10.17
N GLN A 355 7.77 25.91 10.10
CA GLN A 355 9.13 26.05 9.56
C GLN A 355 9.10 26.52 8.11
N ASN A 356 9.97 27.48 7.76
CA ASN A 356 9.92 28.16 6.45
C ASN A 356 10.54 27.35 5.31
N ASP A 357 11.40 26.41 5.60
CA ASP A 357 12.20 25.63 4.66
C ASP A 357 11.48 24.41 4.08
N ILE A 358 10.32 24.01 4.65
CA ILE A 358 9.52 22.92 4.12
C ILE A 358 8.47 23.43 3.10
N LYS A 359 8.18 22.63 2.07
CA LYS A 359 7.29 23.04 0.97
C LYS A 359 6.11 22.11 0.71
N ASN A 360 6.34 20.80 0.67
CA ASN A 360 5.35 19.80 0.25
C ASN A 360 5.30 18.66 1.27
N ASN A 361 4.60 18.90 2.38
CA ASN A 361 4.50 17.99 3.51
C ASN A 361 3.05 17.71 3.87
N TYR A 362 2.77 16.46 4.23
CA TYR A 362 1.44 16.02 4.59
C TYR A 362 1.47 15.16 5.85
N THR A 363 0.51 15.38 6.74
CA THR A 363 0.14 14.43 7.80
C THR A 363 -1.32 14.05 7.56
N ILE A 364 -1.55 12.78 7.25
CA ILE A 364 -2.88 12.25 6.97
C ILE A 364 -3.27 11.33 8.11
N ILE A 365 -4.45 11.52 8.65
CA ILE A 365 -5.02 10.78 9.77
C ILE A 365 -6.23 10.02 9.23
N ASP A 366 -6.12 8.70 9.18
CA ASP A 366 -7.17 7.80 8.71
C ASP A 366 -8.00 7.34 9.92
N SER A 367 -9.32 7.55 9.90
CA SER A 367 -10.18 7.11 11.01
C SER A 367 -10.28 5.59 11.06
N TYR A 368 -9.92 5.00 12.19
CA TYR A 368 -10.16 3.58 12.50
C TYR A 368 -11.46 3.42 13.30
N GLY A 369 -11.89 2.19 13.46
CA GLY A 369 -13.16 1.84 14.12
C GLY A 369 -14.03 0.97 13.19
N GLY A 370 -15.31 0.82 13.52
CA GLY A 370 -16.21 -0.02 12.75
C GLY A 370 -15.71 -1.45 12.60
N GLN A 371 -15.85 -2.03 11.42
CA GLN A 371 -15.45 -3.41 11.17
C GLN A 371 -13.95 -3.67 11.34
N ILE A 372 -13.08 -2.64 11.18
CA ILE A 372 -11.63 -2.78 11.42
C ILE A 372 -11.38 -3.22 12.87
N ASN A 373 -12.07 -2.60 13.84
CA ASN A 373 -11.86 -2.81 15.26
C ASN A 373 -12.72 -3.93 15.88
N LYS A 374 -13.72 -4.44 15.13
CA LYS A 374 -14.55 -5.58 15.60
C LYS A 374 -13.84 -6.93 15.46
N VAL A 375 -12.76 -6.97 14.70
CA VAL A 375 -11.93 -8.16 14.51
C VAL A 375 -10.88 -8.24 15.61
N ALA A 376 -10.66 -9.43 16.17
CA ALA A 376 -9.64 -9.66 17.20
C ALA A 376 -8.22 -9.42 16.66
N GLU A 377 -7.31 -8.93 17.51
CA GLU A 377 -5.92 -8.61 17.15
C GLU A 377 -5.14 -9.81 16.58
N ASN A 378 -5.53 -11.04 16.92
CA ASN A 378 -4.92 -12.28 16.46
C ASN A 378 -5.72 -13.00 15.35
N PHE A 379 -6.79 -12.39 14.82
CA PHE A 379 -7.59 -12.97 13.73
C PHE A 379 -6.77 -13.20 12.46
N ASN A 380 -5.87 -12.30 12.18
CA ASN A 380 -4.87 -12.41 11.13
C ASN A 380 -3.56 -11.74 11.59
N ALA A 381 -2.57 -11.62 10.72
CA ALA A 381 -1.26 -11.07 11.09
C ALA A 381 -1.25 -9.56 11.32
N PHE A 382 -2.30 -8.82 10.94
CA PHE A 382 -2.43 -7.38 11.17
C PHE A 382 -2.89 -7.10 12.62
N PRO A 383 -2.04 -6.51 13.51
CA PRO A 383 -2.34 -6.45 14.94
C PRO A 383 -3.08 -5.17 15.39
N HIS A 384 -3.11 -4.11 14.58
CA HIS A 384 -3.53 -2.76 15.00
C HIS A 384 -5.05 -2.60 15.02
N ARG A 385 -5.75 -3.35 15.90
CA ARG A 385 -7.22 -3.41 15.97
C ARG A 385 -7.83 -2.48 17.02
N GLY A 386 -7.10 -2.22 18.12
CA GLY A 386 -7.57 -1.33 19.19
C GLY A 386 -7.30 0.16 18.97
N THR A 387 -6.94 0.57 17.75
CA THR A 387 -6.54 1.95 17.43
C THR A 387 -7.73 2.80 17.00
N ILE A 388 -7.63 4.10 17.22
CA ILE A 388 -8.64 5.06 16.75
C ILE A 388 -8.29 5.67 15.40
N ALA A 389 -7.00 5.73 15.07
CA ALA A 389 -6.53 6.27 13.79
C ALA A 389 -5.14 5.74 13.45
N SER A 390 -4.83 5.67 12.14
CA SER A 390 -3.46 5.66 11.66
C SER A 390 -3.05 7.07 11.25
N VAL A 391 -1.78 7.38 11.38
CA VAL A 391 -1.20 8.68 10.99
C VAL A 391 -0.09 8.40 10.00
N GLN A 392 -0.23 8.91 8.78
CA GLN A 392 0.80 8.87 7.76
C GLN A 392 1.47 10.24 7.65
N ILE A 393 2.79 10.28 7.71
CA ILE A 393 3.60 11.48 7.50
C ILE A 393 4.31 11.34 6.15
N LEU A 394 4.19 12.35 5.31
CA LEU A 394 4.76 12.38 3.96
C LEU A 394 5.55 13.67 3.75
N ALA A 395 6.75 13.52 3.21
CA ALA A 395 7.61 14.64 2.82
C ALA A 395 8.07 14.45 1.37
N TYR A 396 7.73 15.38 0.48
CA TYR A 396 8.03 15.34 -0.94
C TYR A 396 9.12 16.33 -1.32
N TRP A 397 9.93 15.99 -2.33
CA TRP A 397 10.96 16.88 -2.87
C TRP A 397 11.09 16.73 -4.39
N GLN A 398 11.65 17.76 -5.01
CA GLN A 398 11.90 17.80 -6.46
C GLN A 398 13.41 17.72 -6.82
N ASN A 399 14.29 18.16 -5.91
CA ASN A 399 15.72 18.22 -6.11
C ASN A 399 16.50 17.85 -4.84
N ASP A 400 17.83 17.69 -4.93
CA ASP A 400 18.67 17.23 -3.82
C ASP A 400 18.76 18.22 -2.64
N ILE A 401 18.61 19.51 -2.88
CA ILE A 401 18.59 20.53 -1.81
C ILE A 401 17.34 20.32 -0.95
N GLU A 402 16.19 20.26 -1.59
CA GLU A 402 14.91 19.97 -0.91
C GLU A 402 14.93 18.60 -0.23
N LYS A 403 15.53 17.58 -0.86
CA LYS A 403 15.65 16.22 -0.31
C LYS A 403 16.23 16.24 1.10
N ASN A 404 17.36 16.88 1.32
CA ASN A 404 18.02 16.89 2.62
C ASN A 404 17.15 17.55 3.69
N VAL A 405 16.53 18.68 3.36
CA VAL A 405 15.58 19.39 4.25
C VAL A 405 14.38 18.52 4.59
N GLN A 406 13.77 17.91 3.60
CA GLN A 406 12.56 17.09 3.75
C GLN A 406 12.84 15.80 4.53
N LEU A 407 13.98 15.16 4.31
CA LEU A 407 14.39 13.97 5.05
C LEU A 407 14.64 14.28 6.53
N GLU A 408 15.36 15.38 6.82
CA GLU A 408 15.61 15.81 8.19
C GLU A 408 14.32 16.24 8.91
N TRP A 409 13.45 16.98 8.22
CA TRP A 409 12.12 17.33 8.74
C TRP A 409 11.31 16.09 9.07
N SER A 410 11.20 15.14 8.15
CA SER A 410 10.43 13.91 8.35
C SER A 410 10.89 13.13 9.57
N ARG A 411 12.22 12.98 9.72
CA ARG A 411 12.83 12.28 10.85
C ARG A 411 12.54 12.97 12.18
N ARG A 412 12.80 14.30 12.27
CA ARG A 412 12.60 15.07 13.51
C ARG A 412 11.14 15.17 13.90
N TYR A 413 10.27 15.37 12.91
CA TYR A 413 8.83 15.44 13.13
C TYR A 413 8.27 14.10 13.63
N TYR A 414 8.67 12.98 13.00
CA TYR A 414 8.28 11.65 13.49
C TYR A 414 8.72 11.44 14.95
N CYS A 415 9.99 11.67 15.27
CA CYS A 415 10.50 11.52 16.63
C CYS A 415 9.76 12.41 17.66
N ALA A 416 9.38 13.62 17.27
CA ALA A 416 8.62 14.51 18.15
C ALA A 416 7.16 14.09 18.35
N LEU A 417 6.57 13.45 17.32
CA LEU A 417 5.16 13.05 17.35
C LEU A 417 4.97 11.63 17.91
N GLU A 418 5.96 10.75 17.78
CA GLU A 418 5.90 9.34 18.18
C GLU A 418 5.49 9.13 19.66
N GLN A 419 5.89 10.02 20.55
CA GLN A 419 5.55 9.97 21.97
C GLN A 419 4.04 10.08 22.26
N PHE A 420 3.26 10.56 21.30
CA PHE A 420 1.80 10.65 21.37
C PHE A 420 1.10 9.48 20.67
N GLY A 421 1.87 8.58 20.06
CA GLY A 421 1.40 7.35 19.43
C GLY A 421 1.39 6.17 20.41
N GLU A 422 0.87 5.03 19.94
CA GLU A 422 0.81 3.78 20.72
C GLU A 422 2.02 2.85 20.51
N GLY A 423 3.05 3.29 19.77
CA GLY A 423 4.23 2.49 19.46
C GLY A 423 4.10 1.58 18.22
N GLY A 424 2.95 1.54 17.54
CA GLY A 424 2.74 0.80 16.30
C GLY A 424 3.01 1.62 15.03
N ALA A 425 3.21 0.95 13.89
CA ALA A 425 3.32 1.55 12.58
C ALA A 425 2.70 0.66 11.49
N TYR A 426 2.33 1.23 10.35
CA TYR A 426 1.69 0.50 9.26
C TYR A 426 2.71 -0.03 8.25
N SER A 427 2.73 -1.34 8.03
CA SER A 427 3.70 -1.99 7.14
C SER A 427 3.57 -1.58 5.67
N ASN A 428 2.41 -1.11 5.21
CA ASN A 428 2.23 -0.55 3.87
C ASN A 428 2.68 0.93 3.75
N TYR A 429 3.00 1.57 4.87
CA TYR A 429 3.71 2.87 4.91
C TYR A 429 5.13 2.67 5.46
N PRO A 430 5.95 1.80 4.81
CA PRO A 430 7.23 1.39 5.37
C PRO A 430 8.17 2.57 5.52
N ASP A 431 9.01 2.48 6.56
CA ASP A 431 10.07 3.44 6.84
C ASP A 431 11.35 2.69 7.22
N ILE A 432 12.35 2.74 6.34
CA ILE A 432 13.64 2.05 6.54
C ILE A 432 14.41 2.55 7.79
N TRP A 433 14.08 3.75 8.28
CA TRP A 433 14.71 4.32 9.48
C TRP A 433 14.00 3.96 10.78
N LEU A 434 12.86 3.29 10.68
CA LEU A 434 12.06 2.93 11.83
C LEU A 434 12.82 1.89 12.67
N LYS A 435 13.22 2.29 13.88
CA LYS A 435 13.80 1.37 14.86
C LYS A 435 12.73 0.40 15.34
N ASP A 436 13.13 -0.83 15.64
CA ASP A 436 12.23 -1.90 16.11
C ASP A 436 11.02 -2.12 15.20
N TRP A 437 11.21 -1.88 13.89
CA TRP A 437 10.16 -1.91 12.86
C TRP A 437 9.33 -3.19 12.91
N ALA A 438 9.95 -4.36 13.17
CA ALA A 438 9.25 -5.63 13.19
C ALA A 438 8.21 -5.68 14.32
N THR A 439 8.57 -5.21 15.52
CA THR A 439 7.63 -5.07 16.64
C THR A 439 6.57 -4.02 16.36
N LYS A 440 6.96 -2.88 15.75
CA LYS A 440 6.01 -1.80 15.41
C LYS A 440 4.99 -2.23 14.37
N TYR A 441 5.40 -3.04 13.37
CA TYR A 441 4.47 -3.52 12.33
C TYR A 441 3.60 -4.68 12.80
N TYR A 442 4.16 -5.62 13.58
CA TYR A 442 3.51 -6.89 13.84
C TYR A 442 3.13 -7.14 15.31
N GLY A 443 3.56 -6.28 16.23
CA GLY A 443 3.23 -6.36 17.66
C GLY A 443 3.46 -7.76 18.22
N ASN A 444 2.49 -8.26 18.95
CA ASN A 444 2.51 -9.60 19.55
C ASN A 444 2.49 -10.76 18.51
N ASN A 445 2.13 -10.47 17.26
CA ASN A 445 2.09 -11.47 16.20
C ASN A 445 3.48 -11.82 15.64
N LEU A 446 4.52 -11.02 15.93
CA LEU A 446 5.86 -11.19 15.39
C LEU A 446 6.47 -12.57 15.68
N HIS A 447 6.33 -13.08 16.91
CA HIS A 447 6.86 -14.38 17.28
C HIS A 447 6.28 -15.51 16.42
N ARG A 448 4.96 -15.54 16.25
CA ARG A 448 4.28 -16.51 15.38
C ARG A 448 4.70 -16.36 13.91
N LEU A 449 4.87 -15.14 13.44
CA LEU A 449 5.32 -14.87 12.07
C LEU A 449 6.73 -15.42 11.80
N LYS A 450 7.67 -15.28 12.75
CA LYS A 450 9.01 -15.89 12.66
C LYS A 450 8.95 -17.41 12.57
N GLN A 451 8.09 -18.06 13.35
CA GLN A 451 7.89 -19.51 13.26
C GLN A 451 7.37 -19.94 11.88
N ILE A 452 6.40 -19.23 11.34
CA ILE A 452 5.82 -19.48 10.00
C ILE A 452 6.88 -19.22 8.92
N LYS A 453 7.65 -18.13 9.03
CA LYS A 453 8.76 -17.85 8.12
C LYS A 453 9.76 -18.98 8.08
N ARG A 454 10.20 -19.46 9.24
CA ARG A 454 11.12 -20.61 9.36
C ARG A 454 10.57 -21.90 8.75
N LYS A 455 9.26 -22.12 8.85
CA LYS A 455 8.60 -23.30 8.27
C LYS A 455 8.53 -23.27 6.75
N TYR A 456 8.19 -22.11 6.15
CA TYR A 456 7.90 -22.02 4.70
C TYR A 456 9.05 -21.45 3.87
N ASP A 457 9.97 -20.74 4.49
CA ASP A 457 11.18 -20.19 3.85
C ASP A 457 12.40 -20.27 4.77
N PRO A 458 12.82 -21.50 5.15
CA PRO A 458 13.91 -21.70 6.12
C PRO A 458 15.26 -21.15 5.66
N HIS A 459 15.47 -21.00 4.35
CA HIS A 459 16.68 -20.46 3.77
C HIS A 459 16.61 -18.96 3.50
N ASN A 460 15.52 -18.30 3.95
CA ASN A 460 15.29 -16.87 3.79
C ASN A 460 15.47 -16.38 2.34
N LEU A 461 14.94 -17.15 1.38
CA LEU A 461 15.00 -16.83 -0.05
C LEU A 461 14.26 -15.51 -0.37
N PHE A 462 13.10 -15.33 0.27
CA PHE A 462 12.30 -14.12 0.17
C PHE A 462 12.70 -13.16 1.29
N HIS A 463 13.70 -12.35 1.05
CA HIS A 463 14.14 -11.37 2.03
C HIS A 463 14.38 -10.00 1.43
N TYR A 464 14.17 -8.99 2.25
CA TYR A 464 14.48 -7.58 2.03
C TYR A 464 14.72 -6.92 3.39
N GLU A 465 15.08 -5.66 3.42
CA GLU A 465 15.60 -4.97 4.62
C GLU A 465 14.66 -5.02 5.84
N GLN A 466 13.34 -5.03 5.61
CA GLN A 466 12.31 -5.17 6.65
C GLN A 466 11.44 -6.40 6.44
N SER A 467 11.98 -7.48 5.89
CA SER A 467 11.29 -8.76 5.82
C SER A 467 11.29 -9.46 7.19
N ILE A 468 10.28 -10.27 7.44
CA ILE A 468 10.17 -11.05 8.68
C ILE A 468 11.43 -11.94 8.83
N PRO A 469 12.18 -11.80 9.93
CA PRO A 469 13.39 -12.59 10.13
C PRO A 469 13.07 -14.06 10.44
N VAL A 470 13.99 -14.97 10.09
CA VAL A 470 13.89 -16.41 10.40
C VAL A 470 14.28 -16.72 11.84
N GLU A 471 15.00 -15.80 12.53
CA GLU A 471 15.48 -15.94 13.93
C GLU A 471 14.77 -15.00 14.88
#